data_322c747ebc0f79a3b108a42ac626d1a8
#
_entry.id   322c747ebc0f79a3b108a42ac626d1a8
#
_cell.length_a   1.000
_cell.length_b   1.000
_cell.length_c   1.000
_cell.angle_alpha   90.00
_cell.angle_beta   90.00
_cell.angle_gamma   90.00
#
_symmetry.space_group_name_H-M   'P 1'
#
loop_
_entity.id
_entity.type
_entity.pdbx_description
1 polymer ?
#
loop_
_entity_poly.entity_id
_entity_poly.type
_entity_poly.pdbx_seq_one_letter_code
_entity_poly.pdbx_strand_id
1 'polypeptide(L)'
;MLNSIFAGIRMAASLLEIATSGLAIIIYVAILLVVVTVLVITIMVNESKSGDSSEQQMFVMQAMGSGESFGKAESAKGERFCMLSEIDRNSEKYRRMFYEKGVTLESFCQDFRNYAANKLKLYYDIEDIRRFIAGLAISKLVILQGMSGTGKTSLAHAFGSFTDNSSTVIPVQPMWKERTDLIGYYNEFTKRFNETLLLEKMYEANYSEDMYITVLDEMNIARVEYYFAEFLSLLELPNPDERYLDVVSDKWSNDPKQFEGGRIKLPENMWFIGTANNDDSTFAISDKVYDRAMILNLDTKCERFTAPFTEKKPISAEQFKALAEKAVKEYGVSKRNAQRLEEFDRYLIDHFHITFGNRIMKQIRTYIPVYVACGGSELTALDDILSKKVIRKLETQNPIYLRNSAEELLAFIDELFGADKMPLCKEYIHRLQRNA
;
A
#
# COMPACT_ATOMS: atom_id res chain seq x y z
N MET A 1 74.58 25.25 5.86
CA MET A 1 73.17 25.49 6.10
C MET A 1 72.54 26.42 5.05
N LEU A 2 73.12 27.55 4.71
CA LEU A 2 72.58 28.47 3.70
C LEU A 2 72.45 27.85 2.29
N ASN A 3 73.43 27.06 1.83
CA ASN A 3 73.43 26.46 0.49
C ASN A 3 72.34 25.39 0.32
N SER A 4 71.90 24.70 1.38
CA SER A 4 70.82 23.74 1.32
C SER A 4 69.41 24.42 1.26
N ILE A 5 69.29 25.60 1.87
CA ILE A 5 68.09 26.43 1.83
C ILE A 5 67.89 27.03 0.44
N PHE A 6 68.97 27.52 -0.20
CA PHE A 6 68.95 28.05 -1.57
C PHE A 6 68.69 26.95 -2.62
N ALA A 7 69.18 25.74 -2.39
CA ALA A 7 68.81 24.58 -3.25
C ALA A 7 67.33 24.19 -3.14
N GLY A 8 66.76 24.23 -1.93
CA GLY A 8 65.37 23.98 -1.69
C GLY A 8 64.42 25.02 -2.34
N ILE A 9 64.80 26.30 -2.25
CA ILE A 9 64.08 27.43 -2.88
C ILE A 9 64.13 27.34 -4.41
N ARG A 10 65.25 26.99 -5.00
CA ARG A 10 65.36 26.77 -6.46
C ARG A 10 64.60 25.59 -6.93
N MET A 11 64.54 24.49 -6.16
CA MET A 11 63.76 23.33 -6.47
C MET A 11 62.26 23.62 -6.37
N ALA A 12 61.84 24.39 -5.38
CA ALA A 12 60.46 24.84 -5.26
C ALA A 12 60.03 25.79 -6.40
N ALA A 13 60.92 26.72 -6.79
CA ALA A 13 60.65 27.63 -7.91
C ALA A 13 60.58 26.88 -9.26
N SER A 14 61.45 25.89 -9.51
CA SER A 14 61.35 25.06 -10.72
C SER A 14 60.11 24.17 -10.77
N LEU A 15 59.64 23.68 -9.62
CA LEU A 15 58.36 22.94 -9.53
C LEU A 15 57.15 23.87 -9.78
N LEU A 16 57.22 25.13 -9.38
CA LEU A 16 56.19 26.13 -9.64
C LEU A 16 56.16 26.52 -11.15
N GLU A 17 57.30 26.65 -11.80
CA GLU A 17 57.40 26.90 -13.25
C GLU A 17 56.88 25.70 -14.08
N ILE A 18 57.14 24.46 -13.65
CA ILE A 18 56.59 23.25 -14.30
C ILE A 18 55.07 23.20 -14.11
N ALA A 19 54.57 23.60 -12.95
CA ALA A 19 53.12 23.62 -12.68
C ALA A 19 52.34 24.65 -13.54
N THR A 20 53.01 25.70 -14.02
CA THR A 20 52.40 26.73 -14.89
C THR A 20 52.57 26.44 -16.39
N SER A 21 53.32 25.40 -16.78
CA SER A 21 53.43 25.03 -18.19
C SER A 21 52.15 24.37 -18.69
N GLY A 22 51.69 24.72 -19.91
CA GLY A 22 50.48 24.15 -20.51
C GLY A 22 50.49 22.60 -20.56
N LEU A 23 51.70 22.00 -20.64
CA LEU A 23 51.87 20.55 -20.60
C LEU A 23 51.55 19.96 -19.23
N ALA A 24 51.89 20.62 -18.14
CA ALA A 24 51.58 20.17 -16.78
C ALA A 24 50.07 20.24 -16.49
N ILE A 25 49.38 21.24 -17.01
CA ILE A 25 47.92 21.35 -16.93
C ILE A 25 47.23 20.22 -17.69
N ILE A 26 47.70 19.89 -18.89
CA ILE A 26 47.18 18.78 -19.71
C ILE A 26 47.37 17.43 -18.98
N ILE A 27 48.54 17.19 -18.40
CA ILE A 27 48.85 15.99 -17.63
C ILE A 27 47.95 15.91 -16.38
N TYR A 28 47.76 17.01 -15.67
CA TYR A 28 46.88 17.05 -14.48
C TYR A 28 45.42 16.78 -14.85
N VAL A 29 44.90 17.34 -15.93
CA VAL A 29 43.54 17.09 -16.44
C VAL A 29 43.42 15.63 -16.89
N ALA A 30 44.43 15.07 -17.55
CA ALA A 30 44.41 13.67 -17.96
C ALA A 30 44.40 12.71 -16.73
N ILE A 31 45.19 12.99 -15.70
CA ILE A 31 45.20 12.21 -14.46
C ILE A 31 43.83 12.35 -13.73
N LEU A 32 43.28 13.56 -13.68
CA LEU A 32 41.97 13.80 -13.07
C LEU A 32 40.85 13.01 -13.79
N LEU A 33 40.90 13.01 -15.13
CA LEU A 33 39.95 12.22 -15.94
C LEU A 33 40.09 10.71 -15.69
N VAL A 34 41.31 10.20 -15.57
CA VAL A 34 41.55 8.78 -15.25
C VAL A 34 41.03 8.46 -13.84
N VAL A 35 41.29 9.32 -12.84
CA VAL A 35 40.82 9.14 -11.48
C VAL A 35 39.29 9.16 -11.42
N VAL A 36 38.63 10.09 -12.12
CA VAL A 36 37.19 10.18 -12.20
C VAL A 36 36.62 8.93 -12.90
N THR A 37 37.26 8.47 -13.99
CA THR A 37 36.81 7.27 -14.70
C THR A 37 36.93 6.01 -13.82
N VAL A 38 38.05 5.86 -13.10
CA VAL A 38 38.24 4.76 -12.13
C VAL A 38 37.25 4.84 -10.98
N LEU A 39 36.97 6.04 -10.49
CA LEU A 39 35.94 6.25 -9.43
C LEU A 39 34.55 5.85 -9.92
N VAL A 40 34.16 6.26 -11.12
CA VAL A 40 32.89 5.89 -11.74
C VAL A 40 32.80 4.37 -11.97
N ILE A 41 33.87 3.75 -12.48
CA ILE A 41 33.93 2.29 -12.65
C ILE A 41 33.87 1.59 -11.28
N THR A 42 34.53 2.10 -10.26
CA THR A 42 34.51 1.53 -8.90
C THR A 42 33.11 1.65 -8.28
N ILE A 43 32.44 2.77 -8.50
CA ILE A 43 31.04 2.97 -8.08
C ILE A 43 30.14 1.99 -8.82
N MET A 44 30.25 1.86 -10.15
CA MET A 44 29.48 0.92 -10.95
C MET A 44 29.73 -0.55 -10.56
N VAL A 45 30.97 -0.93 -10.25
CA VAL A 45 31.33 -2.29 -9.81
C VAL A 45 30.87 -2.54 -8.36
N ASN A 46 30.89 -1.54 -7.48
CA ASN A 46 30.33 -1.65 -6.14
C ASN A 46 28.80 -1.71 -6.17
N GLU A 47 28.14 -0.93 -7.05
CA GLU A 47 26.72 -1.03 -7.28
C GLU A 47 26.33 -2.40 -7.86
N SER A 48 27.14 -3.01 -8.72
CA SER A 48 26.91 -4.36 -9.22
C SER A 48 27.18 -5.48 -8.19
N LYS A 49 27.93 -5.18 -7.12
CA LYS A 49 28.16 -6.10 -5.98
C LYS A 49 27.17 -5.91 -4.82
N SER A 50 26.56 -4.74 -4.72
CA SER A 50 25.48 -4.43 -3.76
C SER A 50 24.08 -4.63 -4.35
N GLY A 51 23.96 -5.38 -5.44
CA GLY A 51 22.80 -5.53 -6.29
C GLY A 51 21.59 -6.22 -5.69
N ASP A 52 21.15 -5.82 -4.52
CA ASP A 52 19.90 -6.34 -3.92
C ASP A 52 18.95 -5.27 -3.35
N SER A 53 19.39 -4.03 -3.21
CA SER A 53 18.50 -2.95 -2.76
C SER A 53 18.22 -1.88 -3.83
N SER A 54 19.11 -1.77 -4.84
CA SER A 54 19.01 -0.74 -5.88
C SER A 54 18.06 -1.12 -7.03
N GLU A 55 17.92 -2.42 -7.35
CA GLU A 55 16.92 -2.84 -8.34
C GLU A 55 15.48 -2.65 -7.83
N GLN A 56 15.25 -2.83 -6.53
CA GLN A 56 13.95 -2.53 -5.92
C GLN A 56 13.65 -1.03 -5.92
N GLN A 57 14.65 -0.19 -5.64
CA GLN A 57 14.52 1.27 -5.73
C GLN A 57 14.43 1.75 -7.18
N MET A 58 15.15 1.13 -8.12
CA MET A 58 15.08 1.48 -9.53
C MET A 58 13.75 1.03 -10.17
N PHE A 59 13.18 -0.08 -9.74
CA PHE A 59 11.85 -0.52 -10.17
C PHE A 59 10.76 0.44 -9.64
N VAL A 60 10.87 0.89 -8.40
CA VAL A 60 9.97 1.90 -7.80
C VAL A 60 10.20 3.27 -8.45
N MET A 61 11.45 3.67 -8.74
CA MET A 61 11.76 4.90 -9.45
C MET A 61 11.32 4.85 -10.93
N GLN A 62 11.39 3.71 -11.59
CA GLN A 62 10.91 3.55 -12.97
C GLN A 62 9.38 3.54 -13.04
N ALA A 63 8.71 3.04 -11.99
CA ALA A 63 7.26 3.19 -11.81
C ALA A 63 6.86 4.64 -11.45
N MET A 64 7.73 5.37 -10.72
CA MET A 64 7.55 6.80 -10.45
C MET A 64 7.99 7.71 -11.60
N GLY A 65 8.90 7.23 -12.46
CA GLY A 65 9.50 7.99 -13.56
C GLY A 65 8.80 7.89 -14.91
N SER A 66 7.77 7.06 -15.03
CA SER A 66 6.83 7.12 -16.15
C SER A 66 5.76 8.22 -15.95
N GLY A 67 6.17 9.33 -15.37
CA GLY A 67 5.55 10.60 -15.65
C GLY A 67 5.76 10.87 -17.13
N GLU A 68 4.97 10.23 -17.98
CA GLU A 68 4.67 10.80 -19.29
C GLU A 68 4.31 12.25 -19.02
N SER A 69 5.10 13.15 -19.58
CA SER A 69 4.75 14.57 -19.62
C SER A 69 3.32 14.62 -20.14
N PHE A 70 2.38 14.92 -19.23
CA PHE A 70 0.99 15.13 -19.60
C PHE A 70 0.99 16.11 -20.76
N GLY A 71 0.77 15.58 -21.96
CA GLY A 71 0.59 16.39 -23.13
C GLY A 71 -0.50 17.40 -22.78
N LYS A 72 -0.23 18.69 -22.99
CA LYS A 72 -1.22 19.73 -22.79
C LYS A 72 -2.43 19.34 -23.62
N ALA A 73 -3.47 18.78 -22.97
CA ALA A 73 -4.74 18.53 -23.62
C ALA A 73 -5.22 19.88 -24.13
N GLU A 74 -5.38 20.01 -25.44
CA GLU A 74 -6.01 21.20 -26.06
C GLU A 74 -7.46 21.21 -25.62
N SER A 75 -7.76 21.98 -24.57
CA SER A 75 -9.11 22.10 -24.04
C SER A 75 -9.98 22.89 -25.05
N ALA A 76 -11.13 22.35 -25.35
CA ALA A 76 -12.17 23.13 -26.04
C ALA A 76 -12.53 24.38 -25.19
N LYS A 77 -12.78 25.52 -25.83
CA LYS A 77 -13.15 26.75 -25.11
C LYS A 77 -14.40 26.51 -24.27
N GLY A 78 -14.28 26.60 -22.93
CA GLY A 78 -15.38 26.49 -21.96
C GLY A 78 -15.42 25.20 -21.13
N GLU A 79 -14.50 24.26 -21.31
CA GLU A 79 -14.39 23.07 -20.46
C GLU A 79 -13.62 23.39 -19.16
N ARG A 80 -14.21 23.12 -18.01
CA ARG A 80 -13.53 23.26 -16.70
C ARG A 80 -12.78 22.00 -16.26
N PHE A 81 -13.12 20.84 -16.82
CA PHE A 81 -12.44 19.56 -16.63
C PHE A 81 -11.81 19.11 -17.94
N CYS A 82 -10.50 19.09 -18.00
CA CYS A 82 -9.79 18.73 -19.25
C CYS A 82 -9.55 17.24 -19.35
N MET A 83 -9.06 16.63 -18.27
CA MET A 83 -8.67 15.20 -18.22
C MET A 83 -9.91 14.31 -18.19
N LEU A 84 -10.90 14.62 -17.36
CA LEU A 84 -12.13 13.84 -17.31
C LEU A 84 -12.91 13.90 -18.61
N SER A 85 -12.94 15.05 -19.30
CA SER A 85 -13.54 15.16 -20.64
C SER A 85 -12.78 14.35 -21.70
N GLU A 86 -11.47 14.18 -21.54
CA GLU A 86 -10.68 13.32 -22.42
C GLU A 86 -10.99 11.84 -22.16
N ILE A 87 -11.17 11.44 -20.90
CA ILE A 87 -11.61 10.09 -20.53
C ILE A 87 -12.98 9.80 -21.16
N ASP A 88 -13.93 10.74 -21.11
CA ASP A 88 -15.24 10.60 -21.76
C ASP A 88 -15.14 10.33 -23.27
N ARG A 89 -14.23 11.04 -23.94
CA ARG A 89 -13.98 10.87 -25.39
C ARG A 89 -13.36 9.51 -25.72
N ASN A 90 -12.59 8.94 -24.78
CA ASN A 90 -11.86 7.70 -24.94
C ASN A 90 -12.43 6.53 -24.11
N SER A 91 -13.65 6.62 -23.62
CA SER A 91 -14.24 5.70 -22.64
C SER A 91 -14.17 4.22 -23.04
N GLU A 92 -14.25 3.92 -24.34
CA GLU A 92 -14.13 2.53 -24.83
C GLU A 92 -12.77 1.90 -24.56
N LYS A 93 -11.69 2.68 -24.37
CA LYS A 93 -10.35 2.16 -24.05
C LYS A 93 -10.28 1.52 -22.65
N TYR A 94 -11.17 1.90 -21.74
CA TYR A 94 -11.20 1.45 -20.37
C TYR A 94 -12.04 0.18 -20.18
N ARG A 95 -12.69 -0.30 -21.25
CA ARG A 95 -13.46 -1.55 -21.26
C ARG A 95 -12.59 -2.69 -21.70
N ARG A 96 -12.32 -3.62 -20.76
CA ARG A 96 -11.62 -4.86 -21.10
C ARG A 96 -12.61 -5.85 -21.73
N MET A 97 -12.19 -6.47 -22.82
CA MET A 97 -13.04 -7.44 -23.54
C MET A 97 -12.95 -8.86 -22.98
N PHE A 98 -11.93 -9.16 -22.20
CA PHE A 98 -11.65 -10.52 -21.77
C PHE A 98 -11.09 -10.59 -20.34
N TYR A 99 -11.70 -11.44 -19.52
CA TYR A 99 -11.27 -11.78 -18.17
C TYR A 99 -10.99 -13.28 -18.07
N GLU A 100 -10.06 -13.66 -17.19
CA GLU A 100 -9.68 -15.04 -16.94
C GLU A 100 -10.88 -15.83 -16.35
N LYS A 101 -11.05 -17.09 -16.78
CA LYS A 101 -12.14 -17.95 -16.32
C LYS A 101 -11.61 -19.12 -15.48
N GLY A 102 -12.47 -19.66 -14.60
CA GLY A 102 -12.12 -20.84 -13.81
C GLY A 102 -11.11 -20.58 -12.68
N VAL A 103 -10.87 -19.31 -12.33
CA VAL A 103 -9.98 -18.93 -11.23
C VAL A 103 -10.61 -19.34 -9.89
N THR A 104 -9.81 -19.91 -8.99
CA THR A 104 -10.15 -20.12 -7.58
C THR A 104 -9.29 -19.21 -6.70
N LEU A 105 -9.75 -18.90 -5.48
CA LEU A 105 -8.95 -18.04 -4.56
C LEU A 105 -7.60 -18.68 -4.21
N GLU A 106 -7.55 -20.00 -4.06
CA GLU A 106 -6.31 -20.73 -3.79
C GLU A 106 -5.32 -20.61 -4.97
N SER A 107 -5.77 -20.93 -6.20
CA SER A 107 -4.92 -20.78 -7.39
C SER A 107 -4.50 -19.33 -7.61
N PHE A 108 -5.39 -18.37 -7.35
CA PHE A 108 -5.12 -16.95 -7.48
C PHE A 108 -4.01 -16.47 -6.53
N CYS A 109 -4.02 -16.93 -5.28
CA CYS A 109 -2.94 -16.64 -4.32
C CYS A 109 -1.59 -17.24 -4.76
N GLN A 110 -1.59 -18.50 -5.19
CA GLN A 110 -0.37 -19.17 -5.67
C GLN A 110 0.18 -18.52 -6.93
N ASP A 111 -0.69 -18.24 -7.90
CA ASP A 111 -0.32 -17.59 -9.16
C ASP A 111 0.23 -16.18 -8.92
N PHE A 112 -0.39 -15.41 -8.03
CA PHE A 112 0.11 -14.08 -7.66
C PHE A 112 1.49 -14.16 -6.99
N ARG A 113 1.67 -15.06 -6.02
CA ARG A 113 2.98 -15.28 -5.38
C ARG A 113 4.06 -15.66 -6.39
N ASN A 114 3.74 -16.59 -7.29
CA ASN A 114 4.66 -17.06 -8.33
C ASN A 114 4.97 -15.95 -9.33
N TYR A 115 3.97 -15.17 -9.76
CA TYR A 115 4.16 -14.03 -10.65
C TYR A 115 5.08 -12.98 -10.03
N ALA A 116 4.84 -12.59 -8.77
CA ALA A 116 5.67 -11.65 -8.05
C ALA A 116 7.12 -12.13 -7.97
N ALA A 117 7.35 -13.38 -7.60
CA ALA A 117 8.69 -13.96 -7.48
C ALA A 117 9.40 -14.14 -8.82
N ASN A 118 8.69 -14.66 -9.83
CA ASN A 118 9.30 -14.98 -11.13
C ASN A 118 9.52 -13.73 -11.99
N LYS A 119 8.49 -12.93 -12.18
CA LYS A 119 8.51 -11.75 -13.08
C LYS A 119 9.13 -10.52 -12.43
N LEU A 120 8.81 -10.26 -11.16
CA LEU A 120 9.16 -9.01 -10.51
C LEU A 120 10.30 -9.16 -9.49
N LYS A 121 10.76 -10.40 -9.22
CA LYS A 121 11.78 -10.71 -8.21
C LYS A 121 11.40 -10.23 -6.80
N LEU A 122 10.10 -10.20 -6.52
CA LEU A 122 9.51 -9.85 -5.24
C LEU A 122 9.04 -11.12 -4.54
N TYR A 123 9.56 -11.38 -3.35
CA TYR A 123 9.33 -12.62 -2.61
C TYR A 123 8.46 -12.34 -1.40
N TYR A 124 7.30 -13.01 -1.34
CA TYR A 124 6.35 -12.90 -0.24
C TYR A 124 6.02 -14.29 0.31
N ASP A 125 5.76 -14.37 1.60
CA ASP A 125 5.21 -15.57 2.19
C ASP A 125 3.78 -15.81 1.67
N ILE A 126 3.41 -17.08 1.51
CA ILE A 126 2.06 -17.41 1.02
C ILE A 126 0.99 -16.96 2.01
N GLU A 127 1.29 -16.95 3.31
CA GLU A 127 0.35 -16.47 4.32
C GLU A 127 0.09 -14.97 4.20
N ASP A 128 1.11 -14.17 3.85
CA ASP A 128 0.94 -12.73 3.61
C ASP A 128 0.09 -12.47 2.37
N ILE A 129 0.29 -13.26 1.32
CA ILE A 129 -0.56 -13.20 0.11
C ILE A 129 -2.01 -13.56 0.46
N ARG A 130 -2.24 -14.63 1.24
CA ARG A 130 -3.59 -15.04 1.69
C ARG A 130 -4.26 -13.95 2.52
N ARG A 131 -3.53 -13.35 3.47
CA ARG A 131 -3.99 -12.21 4.29
C ARG A 131 -4.35 -11.01 3.44
N PHE A 132 -3.52 -10.70 2.44
CA PHE A 132 -3.75 -9.59 1.52
C PHE A 132 -5.02 -9.80 0.70
N ILE A 133 -5.19 -10.96 0.06
CA ILE A 133 -6.38 -11.28 -0.75
C ILE A 133 -7.64 -11.32 0.12
N ALA A 134 -7.59 -11.96 1.30
CA ALA A 134 -8.71 -11.96 2.24
C ALA A 134 -9.03 -10.55 2.75
N GLY A 135 -8.02 -9.71 2.95
CA GLY A 135 -8.18 -8.31 3.32
C GLY A 135 -8.93 -7.49 2.27
N LEU A 136 -8.59 -7.66 0.98
CA LEU A 136 -9.28 -7.02 -0.13
C LEU A 136 -10.76 -7.44 -0.23
N ALA A 137 -11.09 -8.68 0.16
CA ALA A 137 -12.46 -9.17 0.12
C ALA A 137 -13.37 -8.54 1.19
N ILE A 138 -12.82 -8.11 2.33
CA ILE A 138 -13.60 -7.56 3.44
C ILE A 138 -13.57 -6.04 3.54
N SER A 139 -12.57 -5.40 2.95
CA SER A 139 -12.41 -3.94 3.04
C SER A 139 -11.92 -3.34 1.73
N LYS A 140 -12.44 -2.19 1.39
CA LYS A 140 -11.92 -1.35 0.30
C LYS A 140 -10.68 -0.54 0.70
N LEU A 141 -10.32 -0.54 1.99
CA LEU A 141 -9.11 0.06 2.52
C LEU A 141 -8.26 -1.01 3.20
N VAL A 142 -7.07 -1.26 2.68
CA VAL A 142 -6.05 -2.14 3.27
C VAL A 142 -4.85 -1.30 3.65
N ILE A 143 -4.33 -1.47 4.87
CA ILE A 143 -3.15 -0.75 5.34
C ILE A 143 -2.00 -1.75 5.48
N LEU A 144 -0.95 -1.55 4.71
CA LEU A 144 0.30 -2.30 4.77
C LEU A 144 1.24 -1.60 5.75
N GLN A 145 1.46 -2.20 6.90
CA GLN A 145 2.35 -1.69 7.94
C GLN A 145 3.65 -2.49 8.02
N GLY A 146 4.70 -1.90 8.57
CA GLY A 146 5.98 -2.55 8.83
C GLY A 146 7.16 -1.61 8.62
N MET A 147 8.37 -2.14 8.85
CA MET A 147 9.61 -1.38 8.66
C MET A 147 9.79 -0.92 7.21
N SER A 148 10.58 0.14 7.01
CA SER A 148 10.93 0.60 5.67
C SER A 148 11.68 -0.50 4.90
N GLY A 149 11.39 -0.63 3.59
CA GLY A 149 12.07 -1.60 2.72
C GLY A 149 11.58 -3.05 2.83
N THR A 150 10.45 -3.33 3.48
CA THR A 150 9.84 -4.68 3.54
C THR A 150 8.96 -5.03 2.33
N GLY A 151 8.84 -4.13 1.35
CA GLY A 151 8.11 -4.40 0.11
C GLY A 151 6.63 -4.03 0.13
N LYS A 152 6.19 -3.14 1.02
CA LYS A 152 4.78 -2.72 1.17
C LYS A 152 4.20 -2.15 -0.15
N THR A 153 4.79 -1.08 -0.65
CA THR A 153 4.37 -0.45 -1.92
C THR A 153 4.53 -1.41 -3.10
N SER A 154 5.59 -2.23 -3.08
CA SER A 154 5.86 -3.24 -4.11
C SER A 154 4.80 -4.33 -4.16
N LEU A 155 4.20 -4.73 -3.02
CA LEU A 155 3.12 -5.74 -2.99
C LEU A 155 1.88 -5.23 -3.74
N ALA A 156 1.45 -4.01 -3.44
CA ALA A 156 0.31 -3.40 -4.11
C ALA A 156 0.55 -3.21 -5.62
N HIS A 157 1.77 -2.79 -5.98
CA HIS A 157 2.18 -2.63 -7.36
C HIS A 157 2.22 -3.97 -8.10
N ALA A 158 2.80 -4.99 -7.48
CA ALA A 158 2.84 -6.35 -8.03
C ALA A 158 1.42 -6.90 -8.26
N PHE A 159 0.49 -6.62 -7.36
CA PHE A 159 -0.89 -7.06 -7.50
C PHE A 159 -1.59 -6.38 -8.68
N GLY A 160 -1.48 -5.06 -8.81
CA GLY A 160 -2.02 -4.35 -9.98
C GLY A 160 -1.42 -4.85 -11.29
N SER A 161 -0.11 -5.11 -11.33
CA SER A 161 0.56 -5.71 -12.49
C SER A 161 0.06 -7.13 -12.79
N PHE A 162 -0.18 -7.94 -11.75
CA PHE A 162 -0.70 -9.31 -11.88
C PHE A 162 -2.13 -9.35 -12.43
N THR A 163 -2.99 -8.44 -11.97
CA THR A 163 -4.37 -8.31 -12.48
C THR A 163 -4.45 -7.58 -13.82
N ASP A 164 -3.30 -7.23 -14.41
CA ASP A 164 -3.16 -6.52 -15.67
C ASP A 164 -3.83 -5.13 -15.69
N ASN A 165 -3.97 -4.51 -14.52
CA ASN A 165 -4.35 -3.11 -14.35
C ASN A 165 -3.38 -2.46 -13.37
N SER A 166 -2.40 -1.71 -13.88
CA SER A 166 -1.31 -1.14 -13.07
C SER A 166 -1.85 -0.30 -11.92
N SER A 167 -1.32 -0.53 -10.73
CA SER A 167 -1.68 0.27 -9.56
C SER A 167 -1.28 1.74 -9.74
N THR A 168 -2.10 2.62 -9.20
CA THR A 168 -1.83 4.06 -9.18
C THR A 168 -1.23 4.43 -7.83
N VAL A 169 -0.01 4.96 -7.83
CA VAL A 169 0.68 5.38 -6.60
C VAL A 169 0.50 6.88 -6.41
N ILE A 170 -0.02 7.25 -5.25
CA ILE A 170 -0.25 8.63 -4.83
C ILE A 170 0.60 8.90 -3.58
N PRO A 171 1.72 9.62 -3.71
CA PRO A 171 2.55 9.98 -2.57
C PRO A 171 1.82 11.01 -1.71
N VAL A 172 1.54 10.65 -0.45
CA VAL A 172 0.90 11.55 0.50
C VAL A 172 1.91 12.60 0.96
N GLN A 173 1.47 13.86 1.03
CA GLN A 173 2.34 14.95 1.44
C GLN A 173 2.07 15.37 2.89
N PRO A 174 3.09 15.80 3.64
CA PRO A 174 2.94 16.17 5.06
C PRO A 174 1.94 17.29 5.33
N MET A 175 1.65 18.10 4.32
CA MET A 175 0.77 19.25 4.42
C MET A 175 -0.71 18.93 4.19
N TRP A 176 -1.04 17.71 3.79
CA TRP A 176 -2.42 17.33 3.47
C TRP A 176 -3.32 17.38 4.71
N LYS A 177 -4.47 18.03 4.57
CA LYS A 177 -5.45 18.24 5.64
C LYS A 177 -6.89 18.06 5.20
N GLU A 178 -7.15 18.17 3.90
CA GLU A 178 -8.49 18.22 3.34
C GLU A 178 -8.64 17.26 2.15
N ARG A 179 -9.88 16.94 1.82
CA ARG A 179 -10.18 16.09 0.64
C ARG A 179 -9.70 16.72 -0.67
N THR A 180 -9.62 18.05 -0.73
CA THR A 180 -9.14 18.79 -1.90
C THR A 180 -7.71 18.47 -2.27
N ASP A 181 -6.91 18.02 -1.30
CA ASP A 181 -5.56 17.52 -1.54
C ASP A 181 -5.57 16.21 -2.37
N LEU A 182 -6.64 15.41 -2.23
CA LEU A 182 -6.81 14.15 -2.95
C LEU A 182 -7.53 14.28 -4.29
N ILE A 183 -8.63 15.04 -4.33
CA ILE A 183 -9.51 15.09 -5.50
C ILE A 183 -9.34 16.34 -6.34
N GLY A 184 -8.65 17.37 -5.82
CA GLY A 184 -8.46 18.65 -6.49
C GLY A 184 -9.47 19.70 -6.09
N TYR A 185 -9.39 20.85 -6.75
CA TYR A 185 -10.22 22.01 -6.44
C TYR A 185 -10.46 22.88 -7.68
N TYR A 186 -11.54 23.63 -7.67
CA TYR A 186 -11.85 24.60 -8.71
C TYR A 186 -11.02 25.87 -8.52
N ASN A 187 -10.32 26.30 -9.56
CA ASN A 187 -9.52 27.53 -9.57
C ASN A 187 -10.31 28.66 -10.20
N GLU A 188 -10.73 29.63 -9.39
CA GLU A 188 -11.54 30.76 -9.81
C GLU A 188 -10.85 31.70 -10.84
N PHE A 189 -9.53 31.75 -10.84
CA PHE A 189 -8.78 32.61 -11.78
C PHE A 189 -8.68 31.97 -13.17
N THR A 190 -8.38 30.70 -13.23
CA THR A 190 -8.24 29.97 -14.50
C THR A 190 -9.58 29.46 -15.02
N LYS A 191 -10.63 29.47 -14.19
CA LYS A 191 -11.94 28.87 -14.47
C LYS A 191 -11.86 27.39 -14.81
N ARG A 192 -10.87 26.69 -14.25
CA ARG A 192 -10.63 25.26 -14.45
C ARG A 192 -10.55 24.54 -13.12
N PHE A 193 -10.92 23.27 -13.14
CA PHE A 193 -10.69 22.38 -12.02
C PHE A 193 -9.24 21.87 -12.07
N ASN A 194 -8.54 21.88 -10.95
CA ASN A 194 -7.22 21.27 -10.82
C ASN A 194 -7.41 19.79 -10.52
N GLU A 195 -7.50 18.99 -11.58
CA GLU A 195 -7.79 17.57 -11.55
C GLU A 195 -6.57 16.81 -10.98
N THR A 196 -6.79 15.92 -10.02
CA THR A 196 -5.75 15.07 -9.45
C THR A 196 -5.78 13.69 -10.08
N LEU A 197 -4.66 12.97 -9.95
CA LEU A 197 -4.55 11.60 -10.43
C LEU A 197 -5.60 10.67 -9.79
N LEU A 198 -5.95 10.89 -8.50
CA LEU A 198 -7.02 10.10 -7.87
C LEU A 198 -8.37 10.34 -8.54
N LEU A 199 -8.74 11.59 -8.76
CA LEU A 199 -10.01 11.93 -9.41
C LEU A 199 -10.09 11.34 -10.82
N GLU A 200 -8.99 11.42 -11.57
CA GLU A 200 -8.86 10.81 -12.90
C GLU A 200 -9.10 9.31 -12.86
N LYS A 201 -8.41 8.59 -11.95
CA LYS A 201 -8.54 7.13 -11.83
C LYS A 201 -9.89 6.67 -11.29
N MET A 202 -10.52 7.46 -10.43
CA MET A 202 -11.91 7.22 -10.02
C MET A 202 -12.87 7.36 -11.20
N TYR A 203 -12.63 8.37 -12.06
CA TYR A 203 -13.45 8.61 -13.23
C TYR A 203 -13.29 7.49 -14.27
N GLU A 204 -12.06 7.05 -14.55
CA GLU A 204 -11.77 5.90 -15.41
C GLU A 204 -12.43 4.61 -14.90
N ALA A 205 -12.32 4.37 -13.58
CA ALA A 205 -12.85 3.15 -12.94
C ALA A 205 -14.36 3.01 -13.13
N ASN A 206 -15.11 4.12 -13.23
CA ASN A 206 -16.55 4.09 -13.51
C ASN A 206 -16.89 3.66 -14.95
N TYR A 207 -15.89 3.61 -15.87
CA TYR A 207 -16.04 3.07 -17.22
C TYR A 207 -15.52 1.63 -17.37
N SER A 208 -14.93 1.08 -16.31
CA SER A 208 -14.20 -0.19 -16.34
C SER A 208 -14.78 -1.21 -15.34
N GLU A 209 -14.59 -2.49 -15.62
CA GLU A 209 -14.85 -3.58 -14.68
C GLU A 209 -13.56 -4.10 -14.02
N ASP A 210 -12.39 -3.61 -14.43
CA ASP A 210 -11.09 -3.99 -13.87
C ASP A 210 -11.00 -3.65 -12.37
N MET A 211 -10.16 -4.37 -11.65
CA MET A 211 -9.80 -4.01 -10.27
C MET A 211 -8.83 -2.83 -10.28
N TYR A 212 -9.24 -1.67 -9.76
CA TYR A 212 -8.39 -0.49 -9.60
C TYR A 212 -7.73 -0.49 -8.23
N ILE A 213 -6.41 -0.45 -8.23
CA ILE A 213 -5.60 -0.41 -7.00
C ILE A 213 -4.96 0.97 -6.88
N THR A 214 -5.40 1.74 -5.89
CA THR A 214 -4.86 3.05 -5.57
C THR A 214 -4.03 2.98 -4.32
N VAL A 215 -2.76 3.26 -4.42
CA VAL A 215 -1.80 3.24 -3.31
C VAL A 215 -1.64 4.64 -2.74
N LEU A 216 -1.99 4.82 -1.48
CA LEU A 216 -1.66 6.02 -0.70
C LEU A 216 -0.32 5.76 -0.03
N ASP A 217 0.75 6.19 -0.69
CA ASP A 217 2.11 5.89 -0.23
C ASP A 217 2.51 6.80 0.91
N GLU A 218 3.08 6.20 1.98
CA GLU A 218 3.36 6.87 3.25
C GLU A 218 2.13 7.58 3.84
N MET A 219 0.98 6.90 3.84
CA MET A 219 -0.30 7.50 4.17
C MET A 219 -0.33 8.21 5.53
N ASN A 220 0.52 7.82 6.47
CA ASN A 220 0.58 8.38 7.81
C ASN A 220 1.63 9.50 8.00
N ILE A 221 2.22 9.99 6.91
CA ILE A 221 3.04 11.22 6.95
C ILE A 221 2.16 12.48 7.16
N ALA A 222 0.86 12.36 6.87
CA ALA A 222 -0.19 13.30 7.22
C ALA A 222 -1.29 12.58 8.02
N ARG A 223 -2.17 13.31 8.69
CA ARG A 223 -3.27 12.71 9.47
C ARG A 223 -4.35 12.16 8.55
N VAL A 224 -4.40 10.83 8.43
CA VAL A 224 -5.33 10.10 7.56
C VAL A 224 -6.79 10.46 7.81
N GLU A 225 -7.18 10.60 9.08
CA GLU A 225 -8.53 10.95 9.51
C GLU A 225 -8.98 12.34 9.08
N TYR A 226 -8.10 13.17 8.51
CA TYR A 226 -8.45 14.48 7.99
C TYR A 226 -8.59 14.45 6.47
N TYR A 227 -7.52 14.18 5.73
CA TYR A 227 -7.56 14.22 4.28
C TYR A 227 -8.39 13.09 3.65
N PHE A 228 -8.53 11.95 4.34
CA PHE A 228 -9.27 10.76 3.87
C PHE A 228 -10.64 10.59 4.58
N ALA A 229 -11.07 11.53 5.42
CA ALA A 229 -12.27 11.43 6.24
C ALA A 229 -13.56 11.12 5.47
N GLU A 230 -13.76 11.80 4.34
CA GLU A 230 -14.96 11.62 3.51
C GLU A 230 -14.98 10.23 2.87
N PHE A 231 -13.85 9.75 2.35
CA PHE A 231 -13.74 8.39 1.83
C PHE A 231 -14.03 7.33 2.90
N LEU A 232 -13.50 7.52 4.13
CA LEU A 232 -13.81 6.62 5.25
C LEU A 232 -15.32 6.57 5.53
N SER A 233 -16.01 7.69 5.44
CA SER A 233 -17.46 7.77 5.67
C SER A 233 -18.24 7.12 4.54
N LEU A 234 -17.87 7.38 3.29
CA LEU A 234 -18.53 6.80 2.11
C LEU A 234 -18.36 5.29 2.04
N LEU A 235 -17.15 4.79 2.38
CA LEU A 235 -16.87 3.35 2.37
C LEU A 235 -17.68 2.58 3.44
N GLU A 236 -18.23 3.25 4.45
CA GLU A 236 -19.11 2.66 5.46
C GLU A 236 -20.57 2.54 5.03
N LEU A 237 -21.01 3.32 4.05
CA LEU A 237 -22.39 3.25 3.58
C LEU A 237 -22.69 1.84 3.07
N PRO A 238 -23.78 1.21 3.57
CA PRO A 238 -24.12 -0.17 3.20
C PRO A 238 -24.44 -0.31 1.72
N ASN A 239 -25.10 0.72 1.16
CA ASN A 239 -25.48 0.75 -0.24
C ASN A 239 -24.42 1.48 -1.06
N PRO A 240 -23.71 0.79 -1.97
CA PRO A 240 -22.71 1.42 -2.83
C PRO A 240 -23.28 2.52 -3.75
N ASP A 241 -24.57 2.43 -4.09
CA ASP A 241 -25.21 3.42 -4.96
C ASP A 241 -25.45 4.77 -4.29
N GLU A 242 -25.20 4.87 -2.98
CA GLU A 242 -25.29 6.12 -2.22
C GLU A 242 -23.92 6.80 -2.02
N ARG A 243 -22.84 6.17 -2.52
CA ARG A 243 -21.45 6.63 -2.32
C ARG A 243 -21.06 7.67 -3.36
N TYR A 244 -21.36 8.93 -3.11
CA TYR A 244 -21.02 10.05 -3.98
C TYR A 244 -20.09 11.02 -3.27
N LEU A 245 -19.08 11.51 -4.01
CA LEU A 245 -18.20 12.61 -3.62
C LEU A 245 -18.65 13.88 -4.31
N ASP A 246 -18.81 14.97 -3.53
CA ASP A 246 -19.06 16.29 -4.09
C ASP A 246 -17.76 16.85 -4.68
N VAL A 247 -17.75 17.15 -5.98
CA VAL A 247 -16.58 17.69 -6.68
C VAL A 247 -16.76 19.20 -6.91
N VAL A 248 -17.92 19.59 -7.39
CA VAL A 248 -18.29 21.00 -7.63
C VAL A 248 -19.71 21.25 -7.19
N SER A 249 -19.99 22.49 -6.74
CA SER A 249 -21.32 22.91 -6.26
C SER A 249 -22.33 23.15 -7.39
N ASP A 250 -21.84 23.60 -8.54
CA ASP A 250 -22.69 24.01 -9.67
C ASP A 250 -22.56 23.01 -10.82
N LYS A 251 -23.65 22.85 -11.58
CA LYS A 251 -23.67 22.04 -12.78
C LYS A 251 -23.48 22.95 -14.01
N TRP A 252 -22.50 22.60 -14.87
CA TRP A 252 -22.32 23.22 -16.17
C TRP A 252 -22.71 22.25 -17.27
N SER A 253 -23.13 22.77 -18.43
CA SER A 253 -23.53 21.95 -19.57
C SER A 253 -22.41 21.07 -20.14
N ASN A 254 -21.16 21.48 -19.93
CA ASN A 254 -19.96 20.81 -20.45
C ASN A 254 -19.23 20.01 -19.32
N ASP A 255 -19.91 19.71 -18.22
CA ASP A 255 -19.32 18.85 -17.19
C ASP A 255 -19.19 17.40 -17.68
N PRO A 256 -18.24 16.65 -17.11
CA PRO A 256 -18.01 15.25 -17.43
C PRO A 256 -19.28 14.39 -17.29
N LYS A 257 -19.47 13.43 -18.20
CA LYS A 257 -20.70 12.64 -18.34
C LYS A 257 -21.06 11.82 -17.10
N GLN A 258 -20.04 11.34 -16.34
CA GLN A 258 -20.25 10.55 -15.13
C GLN A 258 -20.57 11.41 -13.88
N PHE A 259 -20.67 12.74 -14.05
CA PHE A 259 -21.06 13.60 -12.94
C PHE A 259 -22.58 13.69 -12.82
N GLU A 260 -23.07 13.41 -11.61
CA GLU A 260 -24.47 13.54 -11.23
C GLU A 260 -24.64 14.78 -10.32
N GLY A 261 -25.01 15.93 -10.92
CA GLY A 261 -25.20 17.17 -10.15
C GLY A 261 -23.93 17.70 -9.50
N GLY A 262 -22.78 17.60 -10.16
CA GLY A 262 -21.48 18.02 -9.61
C GLY A 262 -20.79 16.98 -8.71
N ARG A 263 -21.37 15.78 -8.58
CA ARG A 263 -20.86 14.68 -7.76
C ARG A 263 -20.38 13.53 -8.65
N ILE A 264 -19.38 12.80 -8.16
CA ILE A 264 -18.89 11.56 -8.78
C ILE A 264 -19.21 10.37 -7.88
N LYS A 265 -19.69 9.26 -8.45
CA LYS A 265 -19.87 8.01 -7.73
C LYS A 265 -18.50 7.42 -7.38
N LEU A 266 -18.30 7.00 -6.13
CA LEU A 266 -17.12 6.26 -5.72
C LEU A 266 -17.16 4.86 -6.34
N PRO A 267 -16.18 4.47 -7.19
CA PRO A 267 -16.22 3.22 -7.91
C PRO A 267 -16.18 2.00 -6.99
N GLU A 268 -17.06 1.01 -7.22
CA GLU A 268 -17.06 -0.24 -6.46
C GLU A 268 -15.86 -1.14 -6.79
N ASN A 269 -15.25 -0.95 -7.93
CA ASN A 269 -14.08 -1.69 -8.42
C ASN A 269 -12.74 -1.06 -8.02
N MET A 270 -12.75 -0.05 -7.11
CA MET A 270 -11.54 0.59 -6.59
C MET A 270 -11.24 0.16 -5.16
N TRP A 271 -9.96 -0.16 -4.90
CA TRP A 271 -9.39 -0.41 -3.57
C TRP A 271 -8.31 0.60 -3.26
N PHE A 272 -8.30 1.06 -2.02
CA PHE A 272 -7.25 1.91 -1.48
C PHE A 272 -6.29 1.06 -0.65
N ILE A 273 -4.99 1.17 -0.93
CA ILE A 273 -3.94 0.50 -0.18
C ILE A 273 -3.04 1.58 0.42
N GLY A 274 -3.14 1.78 1.73
CA GLY A 274 -2.23 2.68 2.43
C GLY A 274 -0.94 1.97 2.80
N THR A 275 0.22 2.58 2.55
CA THR A 275 1.47 2.12 3.16
C THR A 275 1.75 2.98 4.38
N ALA A 276 2.15 2.38 5.48
CA ALA A 276 2.48 3.08 6.72
C ALA A 276 3.79 2.55 7.31
N ASN A 277 4.64 3.47 7.72
CA ASN A 277 5.85 3.16 8.48
C ASN A 277 5.55 3.37 9.98
N ASN A 278 6.13 2.50 10.81
CA ASN A 278 6.04 2.61 12.27
C ASN A 278 7.29 3.31 12.82
N ASP A 279 7.59 4.50 12.32
CA ASP A 279 8.71 5.31 12.78
C ASP A 279 8.22 6.60 13.48
N ASP A 280 9.09 7.20 14.28
CA ASP A 280 8.77 8.38 15.09
C ASP A 280 8.46 9.65 14.28
N SER A 281 8.73 9.61 12.96
CA SER A 281 8.52 10.76 12.06
C SER A 281 7.10 10.83 11.49
N THR A 282 6.27 9.82 11.73
CA THR A 282 4.92 9.69 11.16
C THR A 282 3.82 9.82 12.22
N PHE A 283 2.59 10.15 11.77
CA PHE A 283 1.46 10.22 12.67
C PHE A 283 0.92 8.82 13.01
N ALA A 284 0.48 8.63 14.26
CA ALA A 284 -0.28 7.45 14.63
C ALA A 284 -1.61 7.43 13.86
N ILE A 285 -1.94 6.28 13.30
CA ILE A 285 -3.21 6.06 12.62
C ILE A 285 -4.31 5.87 13.69
N SER A 286 -5.38 6.65 13.59
CA SER A 286 -6.46 6.62 14.58
C SER A 286 -7.31 5.34 14.49
N ASP A 287 -7.97 4.99 15.61
CA ASP A 287 -8.89 3.85 15.67
C ASP A 287 -10.03 3.95 14.64
N LYS A 288 -10.47 5.16 14.32
CA LYS A 288 -11.49 5.39 13.29
C LYS A 288 -11.07 4.85 11.91
N VAL A 289 -9.79 4.95 11.58
CA VAL A 289 -9.23 4.41 10.34
C VAL A 289 -9.04 2.90 10.46
N TYR A 290 -8.46 2.44 11.56
CA TYR A 290 -8.22 1.00 11.80
C TYR A 290 -9.49 0.16 11.82
N ASP A 291 -10.59 0.68 12.36
CA ASP A 291 -11.87 -0.04 12.37
C ASP A 291 -12.42 -0.28 10.96
N ARG A 292 -12.09 0.59 10.00
CA ARG A 292 -12.56 0.54 8.61
C ARG A 292 -11.60 -0.16 7.66
N ALA A 293 -10.32 -0.15 7.98
CA ALA A 293 -9.27 -0.79 7.18
C ALA A 293 -9.04 -2.24 7.57
N MET A 294 -8.51 -3.05 6.66
CA MET A 294 -7.80 -4.28 7.01
C MET A 294 -6.31 -4.02 7.09
N ILE A 295 -5.65 -4.55 8.12
CA ILE A 295 -4.23 -4.32 8.37
C ILE A 295 -3.44 -5.56 7.94
N LEU A 296 -2.34 -5.34 7.25
CA LEU A 296 -1.36 -6.37 6.95
C LEU A 296 0.03 -5.90 7.43
N ASN A 297 0.58 -6.60 8.40
CA ASN A 297 1.93 -6.35 8.87
C ASN A 297 2.93 -7.12 8.01
N LEU A 298 3.87 -6.39 7.40
CA LEU A 298 4.98 -6.92 6.62
C LEU A 298 6.28 -6.60 7.37
N ASP A 299 6.52 -7.35 8.45
CA ASP A 299 7.64 -7.07 9.36
C ASP A 299 8.91 -7.83 8.97
N THR A 300 8.79 -8.92 8.20
CA THR A 300 9.90 -9.76 7.79
C THR A 300 10.01 -9.87 6.27
N LYS A 301 11.23 -9.96 5.77
CA LYS A 301 11.47 -10.28 4.36
C LYS A 301 11.40 -11.79 4.17
N CYS A 302 10.64 -12.23 3.17
CA CYS A 302 10.61 -13.62 2.76
C CYS A 302 11.96 -14.00 2.12
N GLU A 303 12.42 -15.22 2.39
CA GLU A 303 13.58 -15.78 1.69
C GLU A 303 13.28 -16.00 0.21
N ARG A 304 14.33 -15.93 -0.61
CA ARG A 304 14.20 -16.18 -2.04
C ARG A 304 13.86 -17.64 -2.30
N PHE A 305 12.93 -17.88 -3.21
CA PHE A 305 12.55 -19.23 -3.65
C PHE A 305 12.42 -19.27 -5.16
N THR A 306 12.51 -20.47 -5.74
CA THR A 306 12.27 -20.68 -7.15
C THR A 306 10.79 -20.81 -7.41
N ALA A 307 10.23 -19.92 -8.23
CA ALA A 307 8.83 -19.93 -8.61
C ALA A 307 8.66 -20.35 -10.08
N PRO A 308 7.62 -21.12 -10.42
CA PRO A 308 7.28 -21.39 -11.81
C PRO A 308 6.88 -20.10 -12.53
N PHE A 309 7.05 -20.11 -13.85
CA PHE A 309 6.58 -19.03 -14.70
C PHE A 309 5.04 -18.94 -14.59
N THR A 310 4.56 -17.73 -14.34
CA THR A 310 3.13 -17.46 -14.23
C THR A 310 2.83 -16.16 -14.99
N GLU A 311 1.78 -16.19 -15.78
CA GLU A 311 1.30 -15.03 -16.51
C GLU A 311 0.36 -14.17 -15.65
N LYS A 312 0.04 -12.99 -16.16
CA LYS A 312 -0.97 -12.10 -15.57
C LYS A 312 -2.33 -12.81 -15.54
N LYS A 313 -3.16 -12.48 -14.56
CA LYS A 313 -4.52 -13.02 -14.37
C LYS A 313 -5.51 -11.87 -14.28
N PRO A 314 -5.94 -11.30 -15.40
CA PRO A 314 -6.96 -10.26 -15.39
C PRO A 314 -8.30 -10.85 -14.92
N ILE A 315 -8.78 -10.38 -13.79
CA ILE A 315 -10.11 -10.68 -13.25
C ILE A 315 -10.88 -9.39 -13.03
N SER A 316 -12.19 -9.41 -13.25
CA SER A 316 -13.01 -8.24 -12.93
C SER A 316 -13.26 -8.13 -11.41
N ALA A 317 -13.60 -6.93 -10.97
CA ALA A 317 -13.97 -6.68 -9.58
C ALA A 317 -15.21 -7.52 -9.17
N GLU A 318 -16.14 -7.73 -10.10
CA GLU A 318 -17.32 -8.57 -9.89
C GLU A 318 -16.96 -10.05 -9.76
N GLN A 319 -16.02 -10.55 -10.61
CA GLN A 319 -15.52 -11.91 -10.46
C GLN A 319 -14.83 -12.12 -9.09
N PHE A 320 -14.01 -11.16 -8.65
CA PHE A 320 -13.38 -11.23 -7.34
C PHE A 320 -14.41 -11.26 -6.20
N LYS A 321 -15.44 -10.40 -6.28
CA LYS A 321 -16.57 -10.38 -5.33
C LYS A 321 -17.32 -11.72 -5.32
N ALA A 322 -17.61 -12.27 -6.50
CA ALA A 322 -18.29 -13.58 -6.63
C ALA A 322 -17.46 -14.73 -6.02
N LEU A 323 -16.13 -14.71 -6.18
CA LEU A 323 -15.24 -15.69 -5.53
C LEU A 323 -15.29 -15.58 -4.00
N ALA A 324 -15.30 -14.36 -3.47
CA ALA A 324 -15.43 -14.14 -2.02
C ALA A 324 -16.79 -14.58 -1.49
N GLU A 325 -17.88 -14.26 -2.18
CA GLU A 325 -19.23 -14.69 -1.81
C GLU A 325 -19.40 -16.21 -1.86
N LYS A 326 -18.80 -16.85 -2.85
CA LYS A 326 -18.75 -18.30 -2.94
C LYS A 326 -18.02 -18.90 -1.75
N ALA A 327 -16.85 -18.35 -1.38
CA ALA A 327 -16.10 -18.80 -0.21
C ALA A 327 -16.92 -18.69 1.08
N VAL A 328 -17.65 -17.59 1.28
CA VAL A 328 -18.52 -17.40 2.46
C VAL A 328 -19.65 -18.46 2.53
N LYS A 329 -20.16 -18.89 1.38
CA LYS A 329 -21.19 -19.95 1.32
C LYS A 329 -20.63 -21.35 1.60
N GLU A 330 -19.40 -21.63 1.12
CA GLU A 330 -18.79 -22.96 1.17
C GLU A 330 -18.06 -23.26 2.49
N TYR A 331 -17.40 -22.26 3.08
CA TYR A 331 -16.45 -22.49 4.16
C TYR A 331 -16.88 -21.91 5.51
N GLY A 332 -17.92 -21.34 5.78
CA GLY A 332 -18.42 -20.78 7.07
C GLY A 332 -17.46 -20.92 8.30
N VAL A 333 -17.72 -20.18 9.33
CA VAL A 333 -17.01 -20.36 10.61
C VAL A 333 -17.54 -21.63 11.28
N SER A 334 -16.65 -22.54 11.71
CA SER A 334 -17.04 -23.78 12.38
C SER A 334 -17.78 -23.49 13.69
N LYS A 335 -18.76 -24.37 14.06
CA LYS A 335 -19.52 -24.22 15.32
C LYS A 335 -18.60 -24.11 16.54
N ARG A 336 -17.52 -24.89 16.56
CA ARG A 336 -16.53 -24.86 17.63
C ARG A 336 -15.87 -23.48 17.76
N ASN A 337 -15.43 -22.91 16.66
CA ASN A 337 -14.77 -21.60 16.67
C ASN A 337 -15.76 -20.45 16.89
N ALA A 338 -17.01 -20.60 16.47
CA ALA A 338 -18.07 -19.64 16.80
C ALA A 338 -18.31 -19.59 18.34
N GLN A 339 -18.37 -20.75 19.02
CA GLN A 339 -18.48 -20.81 20.47
C GLN A 339 -17.26 -20.18 21.17
N ARG A 340 -16.06 -20.50 20.70
CA ARG A 340 -14.81 -19.90 21.22
C ARG A 340 -14.80 -18.37 21.08
N LEU A 341 -15.31 -17.85 19.97
CA LEU A 341 -15.44 -16.40 19.77
C LEU A 341 -16.40 -15.76 20.76
N GLU A 342 -17.52 -16.41 21.08
CA GLU A 342 -18.50 -15.94 22.07
C GLU A 342 -17.90 -15.96 23.48
N GLU A 343 -17.15 -17.01 23.83
CA GLU A 343 -16.46 -17.10 25.11
C GLU A 343 -15.35 -16.06 25.23
N PHE A 344 -14.61 -15.84 24.15
CA PHE A 344 -13.54 -14.84 24.11
C PHE A 344 -14.08 -13.40 24.21
N ASP A 345 -15.20 -13.10 23.51
CA ASP A 345 -15.86 -11.80 23.60
C ASP A 345 -16.35 -11.52 25.01
N ARG A 346 -16.98 -12.53 25.67
CA ARG A 346 -17.44 -12.40 27.06
C ARG A 346 -16.28 -12.13 28.01
N TYR A 347 -15.19 -12.88 27.90
CA TYR A 347 -13.98 -12.65 28.71
C TYR A 347 -13.43 -11.23 28.55
N LEU A 348 -13.35 -10.73 27.30
CA LEU A 348 -12.87 -9.37 27.03
C LEU A 348 -13.80 -8.28 27.55
N ILE A 349 -15.10 -8.51 27.53
CA ILE A 349 -16.10 -7.59 28.12
C ILE A 349 -15.91 -7.52 29.64
N ASP A 350 -15.82 -8.67 30.31
CA ASP A 350 -15.78 -8.78 31.77
C ASP A 350 -14.47 -8.19 32.35
N HIS A 351 -13.34 -8.40 31.67
CA HIS A 351 -12.03 -8.00 32.18
C HIS A 351 -11.50 -6.70 31.58
N PHE A 352 -11.81 -6.38 30.34
CA PHE A 352 -11.22 -5.24 29.62
C PHE A 352 -12.24 -4.23 29.10
N HIS A 353 -13.53 -4.48 29.25
CA HIS A 353 -14.62 -3.65 28.69
C HIS A 353 -14.50 -3.47 27.16
N ILE A 354 -13.98 -4.46 26.47
CA ILE A 354 -13.83 -4.52 25.02
C ILE A 354 -14.81 -5.54 24.46
N THR A 355 -15.54 -5.19 23.40
CA THR A 355 -16.41 -6.11 22.67
C THR A 355 -16.07 -6.11 21.18
N PHE A 356 -16.36 -7.23 20.51
CA PHE A 356 -16.18 -7.37 19.07
C PHE A 356 -17.09 -6.44 18.26
N GLY A 357 -18.31 -6.20 18.71
CA GLY A 357 -19.29 -5.42 17.99
C GLY A 357 -19.73 -6.05 16.65
N ASN A 358 -20.84 -5.57 16.11
CA ASN A 358 -21.43 -6.14 14.89
C ASN A 358 -20.54 -6.01 13.66
N ARG A 359 -19.77 -4.93 13.56
CA ARG A 359 -18.85 -4.69 12.42
C ARG A 359 -17.75 -5.74 12.38
N ILE A 360 -17.06 -5.94 13.49
CA ILE A 360 -15.97 -6.94 13.61
C ILE A 360 -16.50 -8.33 13.36
N MET A 361 -17.67 -8.69 13.92
CA MET A 361 -18.30 -9.98 13.67
C MET A 361 -18.66 -10.18 12.20
N LYS A 362 -19.13 -9.14 11.50
CA LYS A 362 -19.37 -9.21 10.05
C LYS A 362 -18.05 -9.44 9.28
N GLN A 363 -16.97 -8.72 9.66
CA GLN A 363 -15.67 -8.91 9.05
C GLN A 363 -15.13 -10.33 9.29
N ILE A 364 -15.21 -10.87 10.51
CA ILE A 364 -14.82 -12.25 10.85
C ILE A 364 -15.55 -13.27 9.98
N ARG A 365 -16.88 -13.13 9.83
CA ARG A 365 -17.72 -14.04 9.04
C ARG A 365 -17.42 -14.03 7.54
N THR A 366 -16.74 -13.01 7.04
CA THR A 366 -16.31 -12.95 5.64
C THR A 366 -14.81 -13.29 5.51
N TYR A 367 -13.98 -12.78 6.40
CA TYR A 367 -12.53 -12.96 6.34
C TYR A 367 -12.11 -14.42 6.44
N ILE A 368 -12.62 -15.12 7.44
CA ILE A 368 -12.24 -16.51 7.70
C ILE A 368 -12.56 -17.43 6.52
N PRO A 369 -13.80 -17.45 5.97
CA PRO A 369 -14.10 -18.26 4.79
C PRO A 369 -13.22 -17.93 3.58
N VAL A 370 -13.00 -16.67 3.31
CA VAL A 370 -12.15 -16.24 2.18
C VAL A 370 -10.70 -16.69 2.37
N TYR A 371 -10.18 -16.53 3.58
CA TYR A 371 -8.81 -16.96 3.91
C TYR A 371 -8.65 -18.49 3.77
N VAL A 372 -9.66 -19.26 4.22
CA VAL A 372 -9.69 -20.72 4.04
C VAL A 372 -9.76 -21.08 2.56
N ALA A 373 -10.61 -20.40 1.78
CA ALA A 373 -10.68 -20.59 0.33
C ALA A 373 -9.39 -20.22 -0.40
N CYS A 374 -8.54 -19.37 0.17
CA CYS A 374 -7.18 -19.10 -0.31
C CYS A 374 -6.19 -20.23 0.03
N GLY A 375 -6.63 -21.31 0.68
CA GLY A 375 -5.80 -22.46 1.08
C GLY A 375 -5.18 -22.31 2.47
N GLY A 376 -5.66 -21.40 3.29
CA GLY A 376 -5.23 -21.22 4.69
C GLY A 376 -6.06 -22.00 5.69
N SER A 377 -5.70 -21.94 6.99
CA SER A 377 -6.47 -22.57 8.06
C SER A 377 -7.41 -21.60 8.77
N GLU A 378 -8.53 -22.11 9.28
CA GLU A 378 -9.50 -21.32 10.05
C GLU A 378 -8.88 -20.68 11.29
N LEU A 379 -8.00 -21.43 12.02
CA LEU A 379 -7.33 -20.91 13.22
C LEU A 379 -6.31 -19.82 12.90
N THR A 380 -5.56 -19.95 11.80
CA THR A 380 -4.64 -18.91 11.36
C THR A 380 -5.39 -17.63 10.97
N ALA A 381 -6.55 -17.77 10.32
CA ALA A 381 -7.41 -16.63 9.99
C ALA A 381 -7.96 -15.94 11.23
N LEU A 382 -8.38 -16.74 12.23
CA LEU A 382 -8.85 -16.23 13.53
C LEU A 382 -7.75 -15.44 14.26
N ASP A 383 -6.57 -16.02 14.37
CA ASP A 383 -5.44 -15.38 15.00
C ASP A 383 -5.11 -14.04 14.34
N ASP A 384 -5.06 -14.02 13.01
CA ASP A 384 -4.77 -12.82 12.24
C ASP A 384 -5.82 -11.71 12.46
N ILE A 385 -7.10 -12.02 12.34
CA ILE A 385 -8.14 -10.99 12.47
C ILE A 385 -8.35 -10.54 13.92
N LEU A 386 -8.25 -11.47 14.89
CA LEU A 386 -8.38 -11.12 16.30
C LEU A 386 -7.21 -10.27 16.79
N SER A 387 -5.98 -10.59 16.41
CA SER A 387 -4.81 -9.76 16.77
C SER A 387 -4.97 -8.32 16.31
N LYS A 388 -5.45 -8.11 15.08
CA LYS A 388 -5.53 -6.80 14.42
C LYS A 388 -6.77 -5.98 14.80
N LYS A 389 -7.89 -6.64 15.06
CA LYS A 389 -9.19 -5.96 15.26
C LYS A 389 -9.65 -5.94 16.72
N VAL A 390 -9.17 -6.88 17.52
CA VAL A 390 -9.64 -7.07 18.90
C VAL A 390 -8.52 -6.81 19.90
N ILE A 391 -7.44 -7.59 19.84
CA ILE A 391 -6.31 -7.47 20.77
C ILE A 391 -5.67 -6.08 20.68
N ARG A 392 -5.57 -5.50 19.47
CA ARG A 392 -5.08 -4.12 19.28
C ARG A 392 -5.81 -3.10 20.15
N LYS A 393 -7.11 -3.27 20.42
CA LYS A 393 -7.87 -2.35 21.29
C LYS A 393 -7.36 -2.30 22.73
N LEU A 394 -6.58 -3.29 23.15
CA LEU A 394 -5.91 -3.28 24.46
C LEU A 394 -4.88 -2.15 24.59
N GLU A 395 -4.39 -1.57 23.47
CA GLU A 395 -3.50 -0.38 23.50
C GLU A 395 -4.12 0.82 24.23
N THR A 396 -5.44 0.91 24.27
CA THR A 396 -6.15 2.00 24.93
C THR A 396 -6.36 1.77 26.43
N GLN A 397 -5.99 0.58 26.95
CA GLN A 397 -6.14 0.22 28.35
C GLN A 397 -5.04 0.85 29.20
N ASN A 398 -5.32 0.94 30.52
CA ASN A 398 -4.28 1.38 31.46
C ASN A 398 -3.08 0.42 31.43
N PRO A 399 -1.85 0.92 31.19
CA PRO A 399 -0.66 0.06 31.06
C PRO A 399 -0.41 -0.82 32.28
N ILE A 400 -0.60 -0.31 33.51
CA ILE A 400 -0.39 -1.08 34.73
C ILE A 400 -1.40 -2.22 34.83
N TYR A 401 -2.66 -1.95 34.51
CA TYR A 401 -3.71 -2.98 34.50
C TYR A 401 -3.40 -4.06 33.48
N LEU A 402 -3.03 -3.65 32.26
CA LEU A 402 -2.68 -4.56 31.18
C LEU A 402 -1.48 -5.45 31.56
N ARG A 403 -0.42 -4.89 32.15
CA ARG A 403 0.74 -5.66 32.60
C ARG A 403 0.35 -6.75 33.60
N ASN A 404 -0.53 -6.44 34.55
CA ASN A 404 -0.97 -7.37 35.57
C ASN A 404 -1.91 -8.45 35.05
N SER A 405 -2.72 -8.15 34.04
CA SER A 405 -3.74 -9.06 33.49
C SER A 405 -3.25 -9.83 32.25
N ALA A 406 -2.06 -9.52 31.71
CA ALA A 406 -1.57 -10.11 30.47
C ALA A 406 -1.36 -11.63 30.59
N GLU A 407 -0.79 -12.10 31.69
CA GLU A 407 -0.53 -13.54 31.92
C GLU A 407 -1.84 -14.34 32.00
N GLU A 408 -2.86 -13.78 32.66
CA GLU A 408 -4.18 -14.39 32.76
C GLU A 408 -4.88 -14.45 31.39
N LEU A 409 -4.79 -13.38 30.60
CA LEU A 409 -5.30 -13.34 29.21
C LEU A 409 -4.59 -14.37 28.32
N LEU A 410 -3.25 -14.49 28.44
CA LEU A 410 -2.47 -15.49 27.71
C LEU A 410 -2.88 -16.91 28.06
N ALA A 411 -3.04 -17.20 29.36
CA ALA A 411 -3.49 -18.51 29.87
C ALA A 411 -4.91 -18.83 29.35
N PHE A 412 -5.81 -17.84 29.31
CA PHE A 412 -7.16 -18.02 28.79
C PHE A 412 -7.16 -18.31 27.26
N ILE A 413 -6.29 -17.62 26.50
CA ILE A 413 -6.11 -17.92 25.07
C ILE A 413 -5.61 -19.34 24.87
N ASP A 414 -4.68 -19.81 25.70
CA ASP A 414 -4.14 -21.17 25.64
C ASP A 414 -5.20 -22.23 25.98
N GLU A 415 -6.03 -21.98 26.98
CA GLU A 415 -7.14 -22.86 27.35
C GLU A 415 -8.17 -22.93 26.20
N LEU A 416 -8.53 -21.79 25.62
CA LEU A 416 -9.60 -21.70 24.64
C LEU A 416 -9.20 -22.25 23.26
N PHE A 417 -8.00 -21.92 22.78
CA PHE A 417 -7.53 -22.25 21.44
C PHE A 417 -6.45 -23.33 21.37
N GLY A 418 -5.71 -23.54 22.46
CA GLY A 418 -4.58 -24.45 22.59
C GLY A 418 -3.25 -23.74 22.73
N ALA A 419 -2.33 -24.30 23.49
CA ALA A 419 -1.05 -23.68 23.90
C ALA A 419 -0.16 -23.21 22.72
N ASP A 420 -0.13 -23.99 21.63
CA ASP A 420 0.68 -23.67 20.44
C ASP A 420 -0.10 -22.90 19.36
N LYS A 421 -1.28 -22.39 19.70
CA LYS A 421 -2.14 -21.67 18.77
C LYS A 421 -2.16 -20.18 19.09
N MET A 422 -2.68 -19.39 18.15
CA MET A 422 -2.85 -17.94 18.29
C MET A 422 -1.51 -17.17 18.51
N PRO A 423 -0.43 -17.47 17.74
CA PRO A 423 0.86 -16.82 17.94
C PRO A 423 0.81 -15.31 17.74
N LEU A 424 0.05 -14.77 16.78
CA LEU A 424 -0.03 -13.34 16.53
C LEU A 424 -0.72 -12.60 17.68
N CYS A 425 -1.80 -13.15 18.23
CA CYS A 425 -2.47 -12.58 19.39
C CYS A 425 -1.55 -12.55 20.61
N LYS A 426 -0.85 -13.66 20.87
CA LYS A 426 0.09 -13.75 22.00
C LYS A 426 1.28 -12.81 21.84
N GLU A 427 1.88 -12.76 20.66
CA GLU A 427 2.98 -11.83 20.37
C GLU A 427 2.56 -10.38 20.59
N TYR A 428 1.33 -10.05 20.15
CA TYR A 428 0.78 -8.71 20.34
C TYR A 428 0.63 -8.37 21.83
N ILE A 429 0.08 -9.28 22.63
CA ILE A 429 -0.06 -9.12 24.09
C ILE A 429 1.31 -8.96 24.76
N HIS A 430 2.28 -9.80 24.43
CA HIS A 430 3.64 -9.68 24.95
C HIS A 430 4.30 -8.35 24.56
N ARG A 431 4.05 -7.84 23.37
CA ARG A 431 4.53 -6.51 22.95
C ARG A 431 3.91 -5.42 23.80
N LEU A 432 2.60 -5.47 24.03
CA LEU A 432 1.91 -4.52 24.91
C LEU A 432 2.43 -4.59 26.35
N GLN A 433 2.64 -5.79 26.87
CA GLN A 433 3.17 -6.00 28.22
C GLN A 433 4.58 -5.39 28.40
N ARG A 434 5.45 -5.48 27.37
CA ARG A 434 6.78 -4.87 27.37
C ARG A 434 6.77 -3.36 27.30
N ASN A 435 5.78 -2.80 26.64
CA ASN A 435 5.64 -1.34 26.44
C ASN A 435 4.84 -0.64 27.56
N ALA A 436 4.19 -1.43 28.43
CA ALA A 436 3.45 -0.99 29.60
C ALA A 436 4.35 -0.91 30.85
#